data_8ddc1dfeea67ebb3c614558af53ae256
#
_entry.id   8ddc1dfeea67ebb3c614558af53ae256
#
_cell.length_a   1.000
_cell.length_b   1.000
_cell.length_c   1.000
_cell.angle_alpha   90.00
_cell.angle_beta   90.00
_cell.angle_gamma   90.00
#
_symmetry.space_group_name_H-M   'P 1'
#
loop_
_entity.id
_entity.type
_entity.pdbx_description
1 polymer ?
#
loop_
_entity_poly.entity_id
_entity_poly.type
_entity_poly.pdbx_seq_one_letter_code
_entity_poly.pdbx_strand_id
1 'polypeptide(L)'
;MCIRDSTMPDCHAFCKDIPQAINELEKRFELSREVLSGLGIEENNYEMGIRFTEEFYDKNKKLITEMVSKVGKPVLVEMWKEKFFYFVLKWEFNFIDNLGKASALSTDQIDVENAKRYGITFTDEKNEQQNPIILHNSPSGAVERIIYALLEKFAKQVKDGKRPQFPLWLAPTQVRLISLKDDFLEFTTELASKLTEQNIRVDIDDRNDTIGKRIRDAEKEWISYVLVIGEKEVNSPTLNVRDRTTGDIRQLSIEDFVKEIKDATSGKPFSKLNSAVLLSQRPQIMV
;
A
#
# COMPACT_ATOMS: atom_id res chain seq x y z
N MET A 1 -12.88 -27.22 -2.53
CA MET A 1 -13.34 -26.00 -1.84
C MET A 1 -12.20 -24.98 -1.80
N CYS A 2 -12.40 -23.80 -2.31
CA CYS A 2 -11.40 -22.75 -2.17
C CYS A 2 -11.55 -22.19 -0.76
N ILE A 3 -10.54 -22.36 0.06
CA ILE A 3 -10.46 -21.83 1.42
C ILE A 3 -9.70 -20.50 1.45
N ARG A 4 -9.41 -19.93 0.28
CA ARG A 4 -8.70 -18.65 0.17
C ARG A 4 -9.68 -17.59 -0.28
N ASP A 5 -10.12 -16.80 0.66
CA ASP A 5 -10.75 -15.54 0.34
C ASP A 5 -9.67 -14.50 0.07
N SER A 6 -9.89 -13.68 -0.95
CA SER A 6 -9.03 -12.53 -1.28
C SER A 6 -9.85 -11.27 -1.12
N THR A 7 -9.28 -10.28 -0.44
CA THR A 7 -9.88 -8.96 -0.35
C THR A 7 -9.37 -8.12 -1.51
N MET A 8 -10.25 -7.81 -2.47
CA MET A 8 -9.90 -7.05 -3.66
C MET A 8 -10.67 -5.72 -3.70
N PRO A 9 -9.98 -4.59 -3.86
CA PRO A 9 -10.63 -3.28 -4.03
C PRO A 9 -11.04 -3.07 -5.49
N ASP A 10 -11.90 -3.95 -6.02
CA ASP A 10 -12.31 -3.89 -7.41
C ASP A 10 -13.16 -2.66 -7.71
N CYS A 11 -12.90 -2.08 -8.87
CA CYS A 11 -13.56 -0.88 -9.37
C CYS A 11 -13.96 -1.11 -10.84
N HIS A 12 -15.27 -1.28 -11.08
CA HIS A 12 -15.82 -1.51 -12.41
C HIS A 12 -16.38 -0.22 -13.01
N ALA A 13 -16.34 -0.10 -14.35
CA ALA A 13 -17.04 0.95 -15.07
C ALA A 13 -17.83 0.38 -16.23
N PHE A 14 -19.01 0.94 -16.44
CA PHE A 14 -19.85 0.65 -17.59
C PHE A 14 -19.71 1.81 -18.59
N CYS A 15 -19.21 1.49 -19.79
CA CYS A 15 -18.92 2.45 -20.83
C CYS A 15 -19.83 2.20 -22.04
N LYS A 16 -20.31 3.28 -22.66
CA LYS A 16 -21.21 3.16 -23.81
C LYS A 16 -20.52 2.62 -25.07
N ASP A 17 -19.21 2.87 -25.21
CA ASP A 17 -18.44 2.52 -26.41
C ASP A 17 -16.94 2.34 -26.09
N ILE A 18 -16.17 1.88 -27.06
CA ILE A 18 -14.71 1.69 -26.95
C ILE A 18 -13.96 3.00 -26.68
N PRO A 19 -14.27 4.15 -27.33
CA PRO A 19 -13.61 5.41 -26.99
C PRO A 19 -13.76 5.81 -25.54
N GLN A 20 -14.96 5.67 -24.96
CA GLN A 20 -15.18 5.94 -23.53
C GLN A 20 -14.41 4.95 -22.66
N ALA A 21 -14.43 3.67 -23.02
CA ALA A 21 -13.68 2.63 -22.29
C ALA A 21 -12.17 2.91 -22.27
N ILE A 22 -11.60 3.37 -23.37
CA ILE A 22 -10.17 3.76 -23.47
C ILE A 22 -9.87 4.94 -22.53
N ASN A 23 -10.69 5.99 -22.55
CA ASN A 23 -10.50 7.15 -21.68
C ASN A 23 -10.59 6.78 -20.19
N GLU A 24 -11.51 5.90 -19.83
CA GLU A 24 -11.61 5.39 -18.45
C GLU A 24 -10.45 4.44 -18.09
N LEU A 25 -9.98 3.61 -19.01
CA LEU A 25 -8.82 2.75 -18.82
C LEU A 25 -7.55 3.57 -18.51
N GLU A 26 -7.33 4.67 -19.22
CA GLU A 26 -6.18 5.55 -18.97
C GLU A 26 -6.20 6.16 -17.56
N LYS A 27 -7.34 6.63 -17.09
CA LYS A 27 -7.50 7.16 -15.72
C LYS A 27 -7.21 6.09 -14.66
N ARG A 28 -7.68 4.87 -14.89
CA ARG A 28 -7.51 3.73 -13.99
C ARG A 28 -6.09 3.19 -13.98
N PHE A 29 -5.41 3.30 -15.12
CA PHE A 29 -3.99 2.99 -15.22
C PHE A 29 -3.16 3.90 -14.32
N GLU A 30 -3.40 5.22 -14.37
CA GLU A 30 -2.75 6.17 -13.47
C GLU A 30 -3.15 5.94 -11.99
N LEU A 31 -4.43 5.72 -11.71
CA LEU A 31 -4.89 5.37 -10.37
C LEU A 31 -4.14 4.16 -9.80
N SER A 32 -3.94 3.12 -10.59
CA SER A 32 -3.21 1.92 -10.16
C SER A 32 -1.74 2.22 -9.84
N ARG A 33 -1.07 3.07 -10.65
CA ARG A 33 0.30 3.52 -10.37
C ARG A 33 0.39 4.34 -9.09
N GLU A 34 -0.53 5.30 -8.90
CA GLU A 34 -0.61 6.11 -7.69
C GLU A 34 -0.86 5.26 -6.43
N VAL A 35 -1.76 4.28 -6.52
CA VAL A 35 -2.06 3.37 -5.40
C VAL A 35 -0.83 2.55 -5.04
N LEU A 36 -0.16 1.92 -6.02
CA LEU A 36 1.04 1.12 -5.74
C LEU A 36 2.18 1.97 -5.17
N SER A 37 2.44 3.14 -5.75
CA SER A 37 3.46 4.07 -5.22
C SER A 37 3.10 4.54 -3.82
N GLY A 38 1.82 4.86 -3.56
CA GLY A 38 1.34 5.21 -2.23
C GLY A 38 1.53 4.10 -1.19
N LEU A 39 1.52 2.83 -1.60
CA LEU A 39 1.82 1.67 -0.78
C LEU A 39 3.34 1.41 -0.65
N GLY A 40 4.17 2.19 -1.34
CA GLY A 40 5.62 2.02 -1.38
C GLY A 40 6.08 0.94 -2.35
N ILE A 41 5.27 0.57 -3.34
CA ILE A 41 5.64 -0.34 -4.44
C ILE A 41 5.87 0.53 -5.69
N GLU A 42 7.11 0.91 -5.90
CA GLU A 42 7.52 1.79 -7.00
C GLU A 42 7.64 1.03 -8.33
N GLU A 43 7.72 1.75 -9.45
CA GLU A 43 7.76 1.19 -10.82
C GLU A 43 8.90 0.19 -11.05
N ASN A 44 9.99 0.32 -10.34
CA ASN A 44 11.11 -0.62 -10.38
C ASN A 44 10.85 -1.94 -9.64
N ASN A 45 9.74 -2.06 -8.91
CA ASN A 45 9.38 -3.24 -8.15
C ASN A 45 8.46 -4.21 -8.90
N TYR A 46 7.89 -3.81 -10.04
CA TYR A 46 6.98 -4.66 -10.82
C TYR A 46 7.27 -4.58 -12.31
N GLU A 47 6.86 -5.58 -13.06
CA GLU A 47 6.91 -5.64 -14.52
C GLU A 47 5.49 -5.56 -15.08
N MET A 48 5.33 -4.92 -16.25
CA MET A 48 4.03 -4.83 -16.91
C MET A 48 3.90 -5.95 -17.95
N GLY A 49 2.78 -6.66 -17.88
CA GLY A 49 2.27 -7.50 -18.97
C GLY A 49 1.06 -6.83 -19.61
N ILE A 50 0.96 -6.88 -20.93
CA ILE A 50 -0.21 -6.40 -21.66
C ILE A 50 -0.62 -7.42 -22.72
N ARG A 51 -1.91 -7.72 -22.77
CA ARG A 51 -2.51 -8.70 -23.69
C ARG A 51 -3.59 -8.02 -24.50
N PHE A 52 -3.64 -8.28 -25.79
CA PHE A 52 -4.69 -7.74 -26.67
C PHE A 52 -4.83 -8.57 -27.96
N THR A 53 -5.95 -8.36 -28.64
CA THR A 53 -6.15 -8.93 -29.99
C THR A 53 -5.46 -8.07 -31.05
N GLU A 54 -5.02 -8.67 -32.15
CA GLU A 54 -4.45 -7.96 -33.30
C GLU A 54 -5.42 -6.87 -33.80
N GLU A 55 -6.70 -7.20 -33.92
CA GLU A 55 -7.74 -6.25 -34.34
C GLU A 55 -7.82 -5.03 -33.42
N PHE A 56 -7.76 -5.24 -32.10
CA PHE A 56 -7.78 -4.13 -31.14
C PHE A 56 -6.51 -3.28 -31.27
N TYR A 57 -5.36 -3.91 -31.39
CA TYR A 57 -4.07 -3.23 -31.58
C TYR A 57 -4.06 -2.36 -32.83
N ASP A 58 -4.50 -2.90 -33.97
CA ASP A 58 -4.48 -2.16 -35.24
C ASP A 58 -5.32 -0.86 -35.18
N LYS A 59 -6.42 -0.88 -34.44
CA LYS A 59 -7.30 0.28 -34.23
C LYS A 59 -6.79 1.24 -33.17
N ASN A 60 -5.96 0.77 -32.22
CA ASN A 60 -5.61 1.51 -30.99
C ASN A 60 -4.10 1.53 -30.71
N LYS A 61 -3.24 1.51 -31.74
CA LYS A 61 -1.76 1.52 -31.58
C LYS A 61 -1.24 2.63 -30.66
N LYS A 62 -1.84 3.82 -30.77
CA LYS A 62 -1.45 4.99 -29.99
C LYS A 62 -1.62 4.72 -28.50
N LEU A 63 -2.76 4.19 -28.05
CA LEU A 63 -3.01 3.81 -26.65
C LEU A 63 -1.92 2.88 -26.12
N ILE A 64 -1.63 1.80 -26.84
CA ILE A 64 -0.63 0.81 -26.42
C ILE A 64 0.76 1.45 -26.30
N THR A 65 1.14 2.27 -27.27
CA THR A 65 2.44 2.98 -27.25
C THR A 65 2.54 3.96 -26.08
N GLU A 66 1.46 4.70 -25.80
CA GLU A 66 1.41 5.64 -24.66
C GLU A 66 1.49 4.90 -23.32
N MET A 67 0.76 3.80 -23.15
CA MET A 67 0.83 2.99 -21.92
C MET A 67 2.25 2.45 -21.69
N VAL A 68 2.90 1.90 -22.73
CA VAL A 68 4.29 1.41 -22.65
C VAL A 68 5.25 2.54 -22.31
N SER A 69 5.10 3.70 -22.96
CA SER A 69 5.95 4.88 -22.69
C SER A 69 5.83 5.41 -21.28
N LYS A 70 4.64 5.37 -20.68
CA LYS A 70 4.38 5.78 -19.28
C LYS A 70 5.10 4.90 -18.27
N VAL A 71 5.26 3.60 -18.58
CA VAL A 71 6.00 2.65 -17.72
C VAL A 71 7.53 2.88 -17.81
N GLY A 72 8.02 3.43 -18.93
CA GLY A 72 9.42 3.82 -19.10
C GLY A 72 10.42 2.66 -19.16
N LYS A 73 9.96 1.42 -19.32
CA LYS A 73 10.78 0.21 -19.42
C LYS A 73 10.12 -0.83 -20.36
N PRO A 74 10.84 -1.90 -20.77
CA PRO A 74 10.27 -2.95 -21.58
C PRO A 74 9.02 -3.59 -20.94
N VAL A 75 8.05 -3.90 -21.76
CA VAL A 75 6.76 -4.49 -21.37
C VAL A 75 6.60 -5.83 -22.08
N LEU A 76 6.11 -6.84 -21.35
CA LEU A 76 5.76 -8.13 -21.96
C LEU A 76 4.45 -7.98 -22.73
N VAL A 77 4.50 -8.22 -24.05
CA VAL A 77 3.33 -8.15 -24.93
C VAL A 77 2.90 -9.54 -25.36
N GLU A 78 1.62 -9.85 -25.16
CA GLU A 78 0.98 -11.05 -25.67
C GLU A 78 -0.14 -10.63 -26.65
N MET A 79 0.02 -10.94 -27.92
CA MET A 79 -0.93 -10.57 -28.97
C MET A 79 -1.57 -11.79 -29.59
N TRP A 80 -2.89 -11.78 -29.76
CA TRP A 80 -3.67 -12.89 -30.30
C TRP A 80 -4.36 -12.51 -31.60
N LYS A 81 -4.34 -13.45 -32.55
CA LYS A 81 -5.09 -13.29 -33.81
C LYS A 81 -6.58 -13.33 -33.58
N GLU A 82 -7.05 -14.26 -32.74
CA GLU A 82 -8.46 -14.46 -32.46
C GLU A 82 -8.74 -14.17 -30.98
N LYS A 83 -9.91 -13.58 -30.72
CA LYS A 83 -10.40 -13.36 -29.36
C LYS A 83 -10.93 -14.67 -28.79
N PHE A 84 -10.34 -15.17 -27.71
CA PHE A 84 -10.80 -16.35 -26.98
C PHE A 84 -11.14 -16.07 -25.51
N PHE A 85 -10.84 -14.87 -25.02
CA PHE A 85 -11.31 -14.36 -23.74
C PHE A 85 -12.46 -13.37 -23.92
N TYR A 86 -13.17 -13.03 -22.85
CA TYR A 86 -14.23 -12.02 -22.84
C TYR A 86 -13.71 -10.59 -23.07
N PHE A 87 -12.42 -10.35 -22.89
CA PHE A 87 -11.79 -9.05 -23.08
C PHE A 87 -11.03 -8.94 -24.39
N VAL A 88 -10.86 -7.72 -24.88
CA VAL A 88 -10.05 -7.38 -26.06
C VAL A 88 -8.69 -6.78 -25.68
N LEU A 89 -8.57 -6.26 -24.48
CA LEU A 89 -7.33 -5.80 -23.86
C LEU A 89 -7.35 -6.14 -22.38
N LYS A 90 -6.20 -6.58 -21.87
CA LYS A 90 -5.89 -6.69 -20.43
C LYS A 90 -4.46 -6.23 -20.21
N TRP A 91 -4.23 -5.44 -19.18
CA TRP A 91 -2.90 -5.19 -18.65
C TRP A 91 -2.82 -5.60 -17.17
N GLU A 92 -1.61 -5.90 -16.72
CA GLU A 92 -1.33 -6.25 -15.32
C GLU A 92 0.06 -5.83 -14.91
N PHE A 93 0.22 -5.37 -13.67
CA PHE A 93 1.49 -5.18 -13.02
C PHE A 93 1.85 -6.42 -12.22
N ASN A 94 3.04 -6.96 -12.45
CA ASN A 94 3.50 -8.20 -11.85
C ASN A 94 4.70 -7.93 -10.95
N PHE A 95 4.55 -8.13 -9.66
CA PHE A 95 5.66 -8.09 -8.72
C PHE A 95 6.54 -9.32 -8.91
N ILE A 96 7.87 -9.11 -8.98
CA ILE A 96 8.83 -10.21 -9.08
C ILE A 96 9.46 -10.46 -7.70
N ASP A 97 9.22 -11.63 -7.14
CA ASP A 97 9.70 -12.03 -5.82
C ASP A 97 11.21 -12.36 -5.78
N ASN A 98 11.72 -12.73 -4.60
CA ASN A 98 13.11 -13.11 -4.42
C ASN A 98 13.53 -14.43 -5.12
N LEU A 99 12.56 -15.19 -5.59
CA LEU A 99 12.76 -16.44 -6.35
C LEU A 99 12.58 -16.25 -7.85
N GLY A 100 12.34 -15.02 -8.31
CA GLY A 100 12.09 -14.70 -9.72
C GLY A 100 10.67 -15.07 -10.18
N LYS A 101 9.71 -15.31 -9.28
CA LYS A 101 8.32 -15.61 -9.62
C LYS A 101 7.51 -14.33 -9.73
N ALA A 102 6.64 -14.27 -10.74
CA ALA A 102 5.73 -13.16 -10.97
C ALA A 102 4.42 -13.36 -10.20
N SER A 103 3.95 -12.29 -9.55
CA SER A 103 2.64 -12.23 -8.89
C SER A 103 1.90 -10.99 -9.33
N ALA A 104 0.73 -11.17 -9.98
CA ALA A 104 -0.09 -10.06 -10.44
C ALA A 104 -0.60 -9.23 -9.26
N LEU A 105 -0.41 -7.92 -9.34
CA LEU A 105 -0.96 -6.91 -8.46
C LEU A 105 -2.13 -6.21 -9.17
N SER A 106 -1.93 -4.98 -9.61
CA SER A 106 -2.95 -4.21 -10.33
C SER A 106 -3.27 -4.81 -11.69
N THR A 107 -4.51 -4.70 -12.10
CA THR A 107 -4.97 -5.14 -13.44
C THR A 107 -6.17 -4.33 -13.90
N ASP A 108 -6.35 -4.19 -15.21
CA ASP A 108 -7.59 -3.74 -15.81
C ASP A 108 -7.86 -4.46 -17.13
N GLN A 109 -9.14 -4.58 -17.50
CA GLN A 109 -9.59 -5.35 -18.66
C GLN A 109 -10.72 -4.61 -19.37
N ILE A 110 -10.71 -4.62 -20.70
CA ILE A 110 -11.82 -4.14 -21.54
C ILE A 110 -12.66 -5.35 -21.95
N ASP A 111 -13.75 -5.57 -21.23
CA ASP A 111 -14.71 -6.65 -21.46
C ASP A 111 -15.78 -6.22 -22.46
N VAL A 112 -15.87 -6.93 -23.58
CA VAL A 112 -16.84 -6.66 -24.66
C VAL A 112 -17.92 -7.74 -24.78
N GLU A 113 -17.99 -8.66 -23.82
CA GLU A 113 -18.85 -9.85 -23.93
C GLU A 113 -19.83 -10.04 -22.77
N ASN A 114 -19.38 -9.84 -21.55
CA ASN A 114 -20.17 -10.23 -20.38
C ASN A 114 -21.42 -9.38 -20.17
N ALA A 115 -21.44 -8.13 -20.58
CA ALA A 115 -22.67 -7.33 -20.54
C ALA A 115 -23.80 -8.00 -21.31
N LYS A 116 -23.53 -8.48 -22.54
CA LYS A 116 -24.49 -9.22 -23.34
C LYS A 116 -24.85 -10.57 -22.70
N ARG A 117 -23.86 -11.31 -22.19
CA ARG A 117 -24.03 -12.62 -21.55
C ARG A 117 -24.94 -12.57 -20.35
N TYR A 118 -24.87 -11.49 -19.56
CA TYR A 118 -25.66 -11.29 -18.34
C TYR A 118 -26.91 -10.43 -18.56
N GLY A 119 -27.20 -9.99 -19.80
CA GLY A 119 -28.36 -9.17 -20.11
C GLY A 119 -28.29 -7.76 -19.50
N ILE A 120 -27.09 -7.23 -19.29
CA ILE A 120 -26.88 -5.88 -18.78
C ILE A 120 -27.04 -4.91 -19.94
N THR A 121 -28.02 -3.99 -19.84
CA THR A 121 -28.33 -3.01 -20.88
C THR A 121 -28.44 -1.61 -20.31
N PHE A 122 -28.27 -0.60 -21.18
CA PHE A 122 -28.60 0.78 -20.92
C PHE A 122 -29.39 1.33 -22.12
N THR A 123 -30.15 2.39 -21.89
CA THR A 123 -30.88 3.07 -22.97
C THR A 123 -30.01 4.22 -23.50
N ASP A 124 -29.74 4.20 -24.80
CA ASP A 124 -28.92 5.21 -25.47
C ASP A 124 -29.73 6.51 -25.80
N GLU A 125 -29.07 7.48 -26.41
CA GLU A 125 -29.69 8.77 -26.78
C GLU A 125 -30.79 8.66 -27.83
N LYS A 126 -30.85 7.51 -28.53
CA LYS A 126 -31.88 7.18 -29.52
C LYS A 126 -33.04 6.39 -28.94
N ASN A 127 -33.03 6.17 -27.62
CA ASN A 127 -33.99 5.36 -26.90
C ASN A 127 -33.92 3.85 -27.26
N GLU A 128 -32.74 3.36 -27.68
CA GLU A 128 -32.47 1.97 -27.99
C GLU A 128 -31.71 1.29 -26.83
N GLN A 129 -31.98 -0.02 -26.63
CA GLN A 129 -31.28 -0.82 -25.65
C GLN A 129 -29.92 -1.27 -26.19
N GLN A 130 -28.85 -0.90 -25.50
CA GLN A 130 -27.46 -1.24 -25.84
C GLN A 130 -26.80 -2.01 -24.70
N ASN A 131 -25.82 -2.86 -25.04
CA ASN A 131 -24.99 -3.49 -24.02
C ASN A 131 -23.73 -2.62 -23.77
N PRO A 132 -23.43 -2.27 -22.51
CA PRO A 132 -22.20 -1.51 -22.21
C PRO A 132 -20.95 -2.37 -22.38
N ILE A 133 -19.82 -1.72 -22.57
CA ILE A 133 -18.50 -2.29 -22.35
C ILE A 133 -18.20 -2.18 -20.86
N ILE A 134 -17.60 -3.24 -20.27
CA ILE A 134 -17.30 -3.27 -18.85
C ILE A 134 -15.80 -3.20 -18.66
N LEU A 135 -15.32 -2.29 -17.83
CA LEU A 135 -13.95 -2.31 -17.35
C LEU A 135 -13.88 -2.99 -15.98
N HIS A 136 -12.93 -3.92 -15.86
CA HIS A 136 -12.67 -4.66 -14.61
C HIS A 136 -11.30 -4.26 -14.07
N ASN A 137 -11.27 -3.27 -13.20
CA ASN A 137 -10.04 -2.79 -12.60
C ASN A 137 -9.92 -3.24 -11.15
N SER A 138 -8.74 -3.73 -10.79
CA SER A 138 -8.29 -3.91 -9.42
C SER A 138 -7.06 -3.02 -9.21
N PRO A 139 -7.22 -1.81 -8.61
CA PRO A 139 -6.15 -0.81 -8.57
C PRO A 139 -4.88 -1.26 -7.83
N SER A 140 -5.00 -2.12 -6.82
CA SER A 140 -3.85 -2.68 -6.10
C SER A 140 -3.69 -4.19 -6.33
N GLY A 141 -4.73 -4.86 -6.79
CA GLY A 141 -4.87 -6.30 -6.64
C GLY A 141 -5.26 -6.69 -5.22
N ALA A 142 -5.23 -7.97 -4.90
CA ALA A 142 -5.60 -8.47 -3.58
C ALA A 142 -4.71 -7.89 -2.47
N VAL A 143 -5.34 -7.50 -1.35
CA VAL A 143 -4.63 -6.94 -0.19
C VAL A 143 -3.56 -7.91 0.32
N GLU A 144 -3.84 -9.20 0.33
CA GLU A 144 -2.91 -10.26 0.73
C GLU A 144 -1.68 -10.32 -0.18
N ARG A 145 -1.83 -10.05 -1.49
CA ARG A 145 -0.70 -9.98 -2.43
C ARG A 145 0.12 -8.71 -2.22
N ILE A 146 -0.50 -7.61 -1.85
CA ILE A 146 0.21 -6.38 -1.48
C ILE A 146 1.06 -6.61 -0.23
N ILE A 147 0.51 -7.25 0.80
CA ILE A 147 1.27 -7.61 2.01
C ILE A 147 2.47 -8.50 1.62
N TYR A 148 2.24 -9.52 0.81
CA TYR A 148 3.30 -10.38 0.29
C TYR A 148 4.38 -9.59 -0.47
N ALA A 149 3.99 -8.73 -1.41
CA ALA A 149 4.92 -7.93 -2.21
C ALA A 149 5.76 -6.98 -1.34
N LEU A 150 5.15 -6.36 -0.32
CA LEU A 150 5.86 -5.50 0.63
C LEU A 150 6.88 -6.29 1.45
N LEU A 151 6.51 -7.45 1.98
CA LEU A 151 7.42 -8.31 2.75
C LEU A 151 8.59 -8.80 1.89
N GLU A 152 8.33 -9.22 0.65
CA GLU A 152 9.36 -9.64 -0.31
C GLU A 152 10.30 -8.47 -0.69
N LYS A 153 9.76 -7.27 -0.92
CA LYS A 153 10.54 -6.06 -1.14
C LYS A 153 11.48 -5.78 0.04
N PHE A 154 10.95 -5.87 1.25
CA PHE A 154 11.75 -5.62 2.46
C PHE A 154 12.78 -6.72 2.69
N ALA A 155 12.48 -7.98 2.36
CA ALA A 155 13.46 -9.05 2.40
C ALA A 155 14.66 -8.78 1.45
N LYS A 156 14.40 -8.21 0.27
CA LYS A 156 15.47 -7.74 -0.64
C LYS A 156 16.31 -6.65 0.01
N GLN A 157 15.67 -5.65 0.63
CA GLN A 157 16.39 -4.57 1.31
C GLN A 157 17.29 -5.08 2.45
N VAL A 158 16.82 -6.07 3.23
CA VAL A 158 17.62 -6.70 4.28
C VAL A 158 18.86 -7.38 3.71
N LYS A 159 18.73 -8.11 2.59
CA LYS A 159 19.86 -8.72 1.88
C LYS A 159 20.90 -7.68 1.44
N ASP A 160 20.43 -6.49 1.07
CA ASP A 160 21.29 -5.35 0.68
C ASP A 160 21.83 -4.57 1.88
N GLY A 161 21.66 -5.06 3.12
CA GLY A 161 22.12 -4.41 4.35
C GLY A 161 21.30 -3.17 4.75
N LYS A 162 20.14 -2.95 4.12
CA LYS A 162 19.24 -1.82 4.45
C LYS A 162 18.27 -2.21 5.57
N ARG A 163 17.80 -1.20 6.31
CA ARG A 163 16.76 -1.38 7.32
C ARG A 163 15.38 -1.30 6.65
N PRO A 164 14.56 -2.36 6.71
CA PRO A 164 13.23 -2.32 6.11
C PRO A 164 12.30 -1.45 6.95
N GLN A 165 11.41 -0.73 6.28
CA GLN A 165 10.40 0.10 6.92
C GLN A 165 9.19 0.23 6.02
N PHE A 166 7.99 0.09 6.63
CA PHE A 166 6.75 0.46 5.95
C PHE A 166 6.70 1.97 5.68
N PRO A 167 6.00 2.43 4.63
CA PRO A 167 5.57 3.81 4.56
C PRO A 167 4.92 4.22 5.89
N LEU A 168 5.27 5.38 6.42
CA LEU A 168 4.88 5.78 7.79
C LEU A 168 3.36 5.71 8.01
N TRP A 169 2.57 6.10 7.01
CA TRP A 169 1.11 6.04 7.09
C TRP A 169 0.56 4.61 7.18
N LEU A 170 1.32 3.61 6.69
CA LEU A 170 0.94 2.20 6.66
C LEU A 170 1.47 1.42 7.88
N ALA A 171 2.46 1.96 8.62
CA ALA A 171 3.02 1.32 9.81
C ALA A 171 1.94 1.09 10.88
N PRO A 172 1.71 -0.15 11.36
CA PRO A 172 0.70 -0.45 12.37
C PRO A 172 0.87 0.39 13.65
N THR A 173 2.10 0.52 14.14
CA THR A 173 2.53 1.45 15.18
C THR A 173 3.59 2.38 14.58
N GLN A 174 3.38 3.69 14.69
CA GLN A 174 4.31 4.69 14.15
C GLN A 174 5.36 5.09 15.18
N VAL A 175 4.93 5.20 16.44
CA VAL A 175 5.75 5.64 17.55
C VAL A 175 5.62 4.66 18.72
N ARG A 176 6.75 4.22 19.26
CA ARG A 176 6.80 3.49 20.53
C ARG A 176 7.48 4.31 21.60
N LEU A 177 6.78 4.55 22.69
CA LEU A 177 7.33 5.17 23.91
C LEU A 177 7.80 4.06 24.85
N ILE A 178 9.02 4.18 25.36
CA ILE A 178 9.60 3.24 26.33
C ILE A 178 9.78 3.97 27.66
N SER A 179 8.95 3.70 28.63
CA SER A 179 9.13 4.27 29.97
C SER A 179 10.29 3.61 30.70
N LEU A 180 11.25 4.39 31.19
CA LEU A 180 12.42 3.84 31.90
C LEU A 180 12.06 3.21 33.24
N LYS A 181 11.07 3.78 33.96
CA LYS A 181 10.58 3.37 35.28
C LYS A 181 9.10 3.65 35.37
N ASP A 182 8.44 3.03 36.34
CA ASP A 182 7.02 3.25 36.63
C ASP A 182 6.72 4.72 36.96
N ASP A 183 7.65 5.41 37.60
CA ASP A 183 7.54 6.83 37.94
C ASP A 183 7.32 7.74 36.73
N PHE A 184 7.77 7.31 35.54
CA PHE A 184 7.60 8.08 34.31
C PHE A 184 6.41 7.63 33.48
N LEU A 185 5.65 6.62 33.90
CA LEU A 185 4.56 6.04 33.15
C LEU A 185 3.39 7.03 32.97
N GLU A 186 3.11 7.85 33.98
CA GLU A 186 2.08 8.89 33.90
C GLU A 186 2.39 9.88 32.77
N PHE A 187 3.58 10.50 32.78
CA PHE A 187 4.03 11.40 31.73
C PHE A 187 4.03 10.73 30.34
N THR A 188 4.50 9.47 30.28
CA THR A 188 4.54 8.69 29.03
C THR A 188 3.14 8.49 28.47
N THR A 189 2.15 8.24 29.34
CA THR A 189 0.74 8.06 28.97
C THR A 189 0.12 9.37 28.48
N GLU A 190 0.41 10.48 29.13
CA GLU A 190 -0.03 11.81 28.68
C GLU A 190 0.56 12.15 27.30
N LEU A 191 1.86 11.88 27.11
CA LEU A 191 2.51 12.10 25.82
C LEU A 191 1.89 11.22 24.71
N ALA A 192 1.62 9.94 25.00
CA ALA A 192 0.94 9.05 24.07
C ALA A 192 -0.45 9.56 23.71
N SER A 193 -1.20 10.08 24.66
CA SER A 193 -2.53 10.66 24.43
C SER A 193 -2.44 11.89 23.53
N LYS A 194 -1.52 12.82 23.81
CA LYS A 194 -1.29 14.01 22.97
C LYS A 194 -0.94 13.65 21.54
N LEU A 195 -0.08 12.65 21.33
CA LEU A 195 0.27 12.18 19.99
C LEU A 195 -0.91 11.49 19.28
N THR A 196 -1.70 10.71 20.02
CA THR A 196 -2.89 10.03 19.50
C THR A 196 -3.97 11.01 19.06
N GLU A 197 -4.17 12.11 19.79
CA GLU A 197 -5.07 13.21 19.41
C GLU A 197 -4.66 13.89 18.08
N GLN A 198 -3.38 13.77 17.72
CA GLN A 198 -2.84 14.25 16.45
C GLN A 198 -2.92 13.22 15.30
N ASN A 199 -3.69 12.13 15.48
CA ASN A 199 -3.79 11.01 14.55
C ASN A 199 -2.47 10.26 14.33
N ILE A 200 -1.68 10.10 15.39
CA ILE A 200 -0.47 9.28 15.39
C ILE A 200 -0.74 7.98 16.12
N ARG A 201 -0.36 6.83 15.54
CA ARG A 201 -0.49 5.52 16.19
C ARG A 201 0.67 5.30 17.14
N VAL A 202 0.37 5.36 18.43
CA VAL A 202 1.37 5.29 19.50
C VAL A 202 1.08 4.10 20.40
N ASP A 203 2.12 3.39 20.80
CA ASP A 203 2.06 2.43 21.90
C ASP A 203 3.15 2.71 22.94
N ILE A 204 2.98 2.07 24.09
CA ILE A 204 3.88 2.23 25.25
C ILE A 204 4.43 0.87 25.63
N ASP A 205 5.75 0.73 25.64
CA ASP A 205 6.41 -0.42 26.22
C ASP A 205 6.64 -0.17 27.73
N ASP A 206 5.73 -0.72 28.52
CA ASP A 206 5.69 -0.68 29.97
C ASP A 206 6.19 -1.99 30.62
N ARG A 207 6.77 -2.90 29.81
CA ARG A 207 7.22 -4.21 30.29
C ARG A 207 8.46 -4.09 31.19
N ASN A 208 8.54 -4.98 32.18
CA ASN A 208 9.69 -5.07 33.08
C ASN A 208 10.88 -5.79 32.43
N ASP A 209 11.37 -5.25 31.32
CA ASP A 209 12.54 -5.74 30.57
C ASP A 209 13.64 -4.68 30.53
N THR A 210 14.86 -5.09 30.21
CA THR A 210 15.96 -4.13 30.02
C THR A 210 15.69 -3.22 28.85
N ILE A 211 16.11 -1.94 28.91
CA ILE A 211 15.94 -0.94 27.85
C ILE A 211 16.47 -1.46 26.51
N GLY A 212 17.66 -2.06 26.51
CA GLY A 212 18.26 -2.60 25.31
C GLY A 212 17.42 -3.72 24.66
N LYS A 213 16.72 -4.55 25.47
CA LYS A 213 15.79 -5.55 24.97
C LYS A 213 14.56 -4.91 24.35
N ARG A 214 13.93 -3.96 25.06
CA ARG A 214 12.74 -3.23 24.57
C ARG A 214 13.00 -2.46 23.27
N ILE A 215 14.17 -1.80 23.14
CA ILE A 215 14.57 -1.14 21.88
C ILE A 215 14.74 -2.19 20.77
N ARG A 216 15.42 -3.31 21.05
CA ARG A 216 15.62 -4.38 20.06
C ARG A 216 14.31 -5.01 19.61
N ASP A 217 13.36 -5.18 20.51
CA ASP A 217 12.03 -5.68 20.18
C ASP A 217 11.27 -4.69 19.29
N ALA A 218 11.33 -3.39 19.58
CA ALA A 218 10.76 -2.35 18.72
C ALA A 218 11.41 -2.34 17.33
N GLU A 219 12.72 -2.57 17.24
CA GLU A 219 13.41 -2.70 15.96
C GLU A 219 12.97 -3.93 15.16
N LYS A 220 12.71 -5.07 15.82
CA LYS A 220 12.18 -6.28 15.17
C LYS A 220 10.74 -6.11 14.67
N GLU A 221 9.94 -5.30 15.35
CA GLU A 221 8.57 -4.97 14.96
C GLU A 221 8.50 -3.84 13.91
N TRP A 222 9.65 -3.33 13.46
CA TRP A 222 9.77 -2.24 12.47
C TRP A 222 9.08 -0.95 12.89
N ILE A 223 9.10 -0.64 14.19
CA ILE A 223 8.58 0.63 14.69
C ILE A 223 9.38 1.79 14.09
N SER A 224 8.69 2.77 13.52
CA SER A 224 9.31 3.87 12.78
C SER A 224 10.11 4.80 13.69
N TYR A 225 9.53 5.16 14.84
CA TYR A 225 10.15 6.03 15.83
C TYR A 225 10.10 5.41 17.23
N VAL A 226 11.23 5.41 17.90
CA VAL A 226 11.32 4.93 19.30
C VAL A 226 11.83 6.05 20.19
N LEU A 227 11.07 6.36 21.25
CA LEU A 227 11.41 7.37 22.24
C LEU A 227 11.55 6.71 23.61
N VAL A 228 12.68 6.91 24.26
CA VAL A 228 12.93 6.44 25.63
C VAL A 228 12.65 7.60 26.57
N ILE A 229 11.69 7.43 27.49
CA ILE A 229 11.22 8.44 28.40
C ILE A 229 11.82 8.22 29.79
N GLY A 230 12.66 9.16 30.17
CA GLY A 230 13.31 9.20 31.48
C GLY A 230 13.28 10.61 32.07
N GLU A 231 14.05 10.82 33.11
CA GLU A 231 14.09 12.10 33.86
C GLU A 231 14.42 13.30 32.96
N LYS A 232 15.27 13.10 31.95
CA LYS A 232 15.64 14.15 30.98
C LYS A 232 14.45 14.59 30.14
N GLU A 233 13.70 13.64 29.59
CA GLU A 233 12.57 13.90 28.72
C GLU A 233 11.38 14.50 29.50
N VAL A 234 11.20 14.10 30.75
CA VAL A 234 10.18 14.69 31.64
C VAL A 234 10.46 16.15 31.95
N ASN A 235 11.73 16.52 32.14
CA ASN A 235 12.16 17.88 32.52
C ASN A 235 12.62 18.76 31.35
N SER A 236 12.47 18.28 30.08
CA SER A 236 12.92 18.98 28.90
C SER A 236 11.74 19.27 27.95
N PRO A 237 11.73 20.42 27.23
CA PRO A 237 10.75 20.66 26.17
C PRO A 237 11.02 19.84 24.91
N THR A 238 12.07 19.03 24.89
CA THR A 238 12.50 18.26 23.71
C THR A 238 12.62 16.78 24.01
N LEU A 239 12.35 15.96 22.99
CA LEU A 239 12.37 14.51 23.02
C LEU A 239 13.57 13.98 22.21
N ASN A 240 14.19 12.90 22.69
CA ASN A 240 15.17 12.14 21.93
C ASN A 240 14.44 11.10 21.07
N VAL A 241 14.34 11.37 19.79
CA VAL A 241 13.65 10.54 18.79
C VAL A 241 14.65 9.66 18.06
N ARG A 242 14.58 8.35 18.26
CA ARG A 242 15.33 7.37 17.49
C ARG A 242 14.57 7.07 16.19
N ASP A 243 15.15 7.42 15.07
CA ASP A 243 14.61 7.19 13.74
C ASP A 243 15.11 5.84 13.20
N ARG A 244 14.19 4.96 12.81
CA ARG A 244 14.54 3.65 12.26
C ARG A 244 15.26 3.77 10.93
N THR A 245 14.85 4.71 10.07
CA THR A 245 15.35 4.84 8.70
C THR A 245 16.85 5.17 8.67
N THR A 246 17.25 6.18 9.44
CA THR A 246 18.64 6.63 9.51
C THR A 246 19.44 5.88 10.57
N GLY A 247 18.77 5.44 11.64
CA GLY A 247 19.38 4.88 12.83
C GLY A 247 19.88 5.93 13.82
N ASP A 248 19.68 7.20 13.51
CA ASP A 248 20.13 8.31 14.33
C ASP A 248 19.18 8.62 15.48
N ILE A 249 19.69 9.31 16.49
CA ILE A 249 18.88 9.90 17.54
C ILE A 249 18.91 11.40 17.35
N ARG A 250 17.73 11.98 17.12
CA ARG A 250 17.55 13.43 16.92
C ARG A 250 16.81 14.01 18.11
N GLN A 251 17.16 15.24 18.49
CA GLN A 251 16.45 15.98 19.52
C GLN A 251 15.42 16.92 18.86
N LEU A 252 14.14 16.75 19.15
CA LEU A 252 13.05 17.49 18.54
C LEU A 252 12.08 18.00 19.64
N SER A 253 11.44 19.16 19.40
CA SER A 253 10.26 19.55 20.16
C SER A 253 9.08 18.60 19.85
N ILE A 254 8.08 18.55 20.70
CA ILE A 254 6.87 17.76 20.46
C ILE A 254 6.18 18.28 19.19
N GLU A 255 6.11 19.59 19.02
CA GLU A 255 5.49 20.26 17.88
C GLU A 255 6.18 19.92 16.56
N ASP A 256 7.51 19.96 16.51
CA ASP A 256 8.29 19.63 15.31
C ASP A 256 8.16 18.14 14.98
N PHE A 257 8.16 17.26 15.98
CA PHE A 257 7.98 15.83 15.79
C PHE A 257 6.57 15.50 15.25
N VAL A 258 5.53 16.11 15.79
CA VAL A 258 4.16 15.97 15.30
C VAL A 258 4.05 16.48 13.85
N LYS A 259 4.66 17.63 13.57
CA LYS A 259 4.66 18.20 12.22
C LYS A 259 5.34 17.26 11.23
N GLU A 260 6.51 16.72 11.55
CA GLU A 260 7.22 15.75 10.69
C GLU A 260 6.33 14.55 10.34
N ILE A 261 5.65 13.95 11.32
CA ILE A 261 4.77 12.81 11.08
C ILE A 261 3.56 13.21 10.23
N LYS A 262 2.96 14.36 10.51
CA LYS A 262 1.82 14.86 9.73
C LYS A 262 2.18 15.14 8.27
N ASP A 263 3.34 15.74 8.03
CA ASP A 263 3.81 16.02 6.68
C ASP A 263 4.05 14.71 5.92
N ALA A 264 4.68 13.71 6.57
CA ALA A 264 4.94 12.38 5.99
C ALA A 264 3.68 11.53 5.78
N THR A 265 2.57 11.84 6.45
CA THR A 265 1.29 11.11 6.33
C THR A 265 0.18 11.94 5.67
N SER A 266 0.51 13.12 5.17
CA SER A 266 -0.45 14.02 4.53
C SER A 266 -1.16 13.37 3.35
N GLY A 267 -2.48 13.56 3.26
CA GLY A 267 -3.31 12.99 2.21
C GLY A 267 -3.48 11.46 2.28
N LYS A 268 -2.98 10.80 3.32
CA LYS A 268 -3.14 9.35 3.51
C LYS A 268 -4.24 9.03 4.52
N PRO A 269 -4.94 7.89 4.35
CA PRO A 269 -5.97 7.47 5.29
C PRO A 269 -5.38 7.18 6.68
N PHE A 270 -6.16 7.49 7.71
CA PHE A 270 -5.82 7.19 9.09
C PHE A 270 -6.78 6.13 9.65
N SER A 271 -6.20 5.17 10.38
CA SER A 271 -6.93 4.23 11.23
C SER A 271 -6.29 4.23 12.62
N LYS A 272 -7.09 4.19 13.66
CA LYS A 272 -6.59 4.13 15.03
C LYS A 272 -5.82 2.84 15.28
N LEU A 273 -4.94 2.87 16.29
CA LEU A 273 -4.32 1.64 16.81
C LEU A 273 -5.44 0.69 17.27
N ASN A 274 -5.43 -0.53 16.76
CA ASN A 274 -6.46 -1.55 17.04
C ASN A 274 -6.02 -2.59 18.08
N SER A 275 -4.93 -2.33 18.79
CA SER A 275 -4.41 -3.12 19.89
C SER A 275 -4.29 -2.27 21.16
N ALA A 276 -4.11 -2.89 22.33
CA ALA A 276 -3.89 -2.16 23.57
C ALA A 276 -2.66 -1.23 23.45
N VAL A 277 -2.77 -0.03 24.02
CA VAL A 277 -1.68 0.96 24.01
C VAL A 277 -0.50 0.45 24.84
N LEU A 278 -0.76 -0.12 26.03
CA LEU A 278 0.27 -0.73 26.86
C LEU A 278 0.63 -2.12 26.35
N LEU A 279 1.91 -2.38 26.12
CA LEU A 279 2.37 -3.68 25.62
C LEU A 279 2.12 -4.81 26.64
N SER A 280 2.18 -4.53 27.94
CA SER A 280 1.86 -5.50 29.00
C SER A 280 0.43 -6.06 28.92
N GLN A 281 -0.48 -5.31 28.29
CA GLN A 281 -1.89 -5.70 28.13
C GLN A 281 -2.16 -6.46 26.82
N ARG A 282 -1.16 -6.61 25.94
CA ARG A 282 -1.31 -7.35 24.70
C ARG A 282 -1.18 -8.86 24.92
N PRO A 283 -1.97 -9.68 24.22
CA PRO A 283 -1.79 -11.13 24.30
C PRO A 283 -0.38 -11.52 23.83
N GLN A 284 0.28 -12.38 24.59
CA GLN A 284 1.55 -12.97 24.17
C GLN A 284 1.25 -14.17 23.29
N ILE A 285 1.66 -14.09 22.01
CA ILE A 285 1.62 -15.24 21.11
C ILE A 285 2.91 -16.04 21.40
N MET A 286 2.76 -17.15 22.10
CA MET A 286 3.86 -18.11 22.24
C MET A 286 3.91 -18.90 20.95
N VAL A 287 5.00 -18.75 20.20
CA VAL A 287 5.33 -19.50 18.98
C VAL A 287 6.29 -20.61 19.36
#